data_4088c621ae50170271041c42f7f83924
#
_entry.id   4088c621ae50170271041c42f7f83924
#
_cell.length_a   1.000
_cell.length_b   1.000
_cell.length_c   1.000
_cell.angle_alpha   90.00
_cell.angle_beta   90.00
_cell.angle_gamma   90.00
#
_symmetry.space_group_name_H-M   'P 1'
#
loop_
_entity.id
_entity.type
_entity.pdbx_description
1 polymer ?
#
loop_
_entity_poly.entity_id
_entity_poly.type
_entity_poly.pdbx_seq_one_letter_code
_entity_poly.pdbx_strand_id
1 'polypeptide(L)'
;MRRRALLGALACCAALAFPAASLGARAHVGIEPGAEPAVVARAIERATDAHVERLAPFRALAVDADTSVLRAVPGVSWVEPARERRLSFEPTDPLASRQWYAIANRSYDAWETPPPLAPVRVAVIDSGIDLMHPDLVRRVALAKSFVSGTAQDTRGHGTIVAGIIAAELDNSTGIAGLSPAAELVVAKVVSPSGTIAVEAEAKAIRWAVDNGARVINISLGGLRDPRRPSRDTYSRLEEEAIRYAVKRGAVIVAAVGNADQAPRSPWHFASYPAALPHVLGVSALTRSGGSPGFSNRDAVYNDVAAPGEDILSTFPRSITAARPGCQEQGYTPCASDEFRPPDGTSFAAPQATAVAANLLGVRPQLRPEQVTAIIERTAVDATASSGCRSCALGRDPLTGWGALDATAAIGALDGAVSPRDAHEPNDNAGEDAYPLYFAPGEKARFVRASVDFWDDQDDVYAIYLRRGERLFTSLVPAVPSNVVLVLWRPGTAQVTGLAPPNRRVRISTRIGRRQRLAWTGVQEGWHYLQARLTASSHPPVAYRLSIVRTR
;
A
#
# COMPACT_ATOMS: atom_id res chain seq x y z
N MET A 1 -54.69 15.29 -49.35
CA MET A 1 -53.58 15.04 -50.25
C MET A 1 -52.54 14.22 -49.54
N ARG A 2 -52.01 13.23 -50.19
CA ARG A 2 -51.44 11.96 -49.69
C ARG A 2 -50.23 12.09 -48.77
N ARG A 3 -50.34 11.53 -47.53
CA ARG A 3 -49.23 11.21 -46.65
C ARG A 3 -48.54 9.93 -47.16
N ARG A 4 -47.24 9.96 -47.38
CA ARG A 4 -46.40 8.76 -47.55
C ARG A 4 -45.66 8.49 -46.24
N ALA A 5 -45.94 7.34 -45.66
CA ALA A 5 -45.18 6.77 -44.54
C ALA A 5 -43.94 6.07 -45.10
N LEU A 6 -42.75 6.37 -44.52
CA LEU A 6 -41.55 5.57 -44.71
C LEU A 6 -41.41 4.64 -43.52
N LEU A 7 -41.52 3.34 -43.78
CA LEU A 7 -41.07 2.30 -42.85
C LEU A 7 -39.54 2.20 -42.95
N GLY A 8 -38.86 2.50 -41.87
CA GLY A 8 -37.44 2.19 -41.68
C GLY A 8 -37.29 0.83 -41.01
N ALA A 9 -36.69 -0.11 -41.70
CA ALA A 9 -36.36 -1.42 -41.16
C ALA A 9 -35.14 -1.29 -40.25
N LEU A 10 -35.31 -1.55 -38.94
CA LEU A 10 -34.20 -1.78 -38.03
C LEU A 10 -33.63 -3.18 -38.26
N ALA A 11 -32.46 -3.27 -38.88
CA ALA A 11 -31.66 -4.48 -38.90
C ALA A 11 -30.98 -4.64 -37.52
N CYS A 12 -31.44 -5.63 -36.76
CA CYS A 12 -30.86 -6.05 -35.51
C CYS A 12 -29.59 -6.89 -35.80
N CYS A 13 -28.41 -6.26 -35.83
CA CYS A 13 -27.14 -7.00 -35.81
C CYS A 13 -26.92 -7.57 -34.42
N ALA A 14 -27.28 -8.83 -34.21
CA ALA A 14 -26.82 -9.61 -33.06
C ALA A 14 -25.31 -9.85 -33.21
N ALA A 15 -24.50 -9.06 -32.56
CA ALA A 15 -23.09 -9.36 -32.41
C ALA A 15 -22.96 -10.59 -31.50
N LEU A 16 -22.63 -11.73 -32.09
CA LEU A 16 -22.16 -12.90 -31.39
C LEU A 16 -20.83 -12.54 -30.74
N ALA A 17 -20.86 -12.20 -29.45
CA ALA A 17 -19.66 -12.10 -28.62
C ALA A 17 -19.11 -13.53 -28.47
N PHE A 18 -18.13 -13.89 -29.26
CA PHE A 18 -17.25 -15.00 -28.93
C PHE A 18 -16.51 -14.63 -27.62
N PRO A 19 -16.46 -15.53 -26.62
CA PRO A 19 -15.60 -15.31 -25.49
C PRO A 19 -14.17 -15.21 -26.02
N ALA A 20 -13.49 -14.10 -25.79
CA ALA A 20 -12.07 -14.00 -26.01
C ALA A 20 -11.42 -15.07 -25.12
N ALA A 21 -10.90 -16.15 -25.74
CA ALA A 21 -10.02 -17.07 -25.06
C ALA A 21 -8.88 -16.22 -24.50
N SER A 22 -8.66 -16.25 -23.19
CA SER A 22 -7.47 -15.68 -22.58
C SER A 22 -6.29 -16.43 -23.20
N LEU A 23 -5.58 -15.78 -24.12
CA LEU A 23 -4.29 -16.28 -24.61
C LEU A 23 -3.43 -16.47 -23.36
N GLY A 24 -3.07 -17.71 -23.03
CA GLY A 24 -2.19 -18.03 -21.92
C GLY A 24 -0.88 -17.25 -22.11
N ALA A 25 -0.32 -16.76 -21.03
CA ALA A 25 0.98 -16.11 -21.09
C ALA A 25 2.03 -17.08 -21.64
N ARG A 26 3.00 -16.56 -22.42
CA ARG A 26 4.09 -17.37 -22.97
C ARG A 26 4.86 -18.06 -21.83
N ALA A 27 5.13 -19.35 -22.00
CA ALA A 27 5.84 -20.18 -21.05
C ALA A 27 6.98 -20.93 -21.71
N HIS A 28 8.04 -21.21 -20.95
CA HIS A 28 9.10 -22.13 -21.33
C HIS A 28 8.87 -23.49 -20.67
N VAL A 29 9.11 -24.56 -21.43
CA VAL A 29 8.86 -25.94 -21.00
C VAL A 29 10.12 -26.76 -21.21
N GLY A 30 10.69 -27.30 -20.14
CA GLY A 30 11.82 -28.23 -20.19
C GLY A 30 11.35 -29.65 -20.50
N ILE A 31 12.14 -30.39 -21.26
CA ILE A 31 11.85 -31.76 -21.71
C ILE A 31 12.68 -32.75 -20.88
N GLU A 32 12.04 -33.80 -20.36
CA GLU A 32 12.69 -34.84 -19.60
C GLU A 32 13.85 -35.50 -20.39
N PRO A 33 14.95 -35.88 -19.68
CA PRO A 33 15.99 -36.70 -20.29
C PRO A 33 15.41 -38.02 -20.86
N GLY A 34 15.60 -38.27 -22.15
CA GLY A 34 15.07 -39.47 -22.82
C GLY A 34 13.73 -39.27 -23.55
N ALA A 35 12.95 -38.22 -23.26
CA ALA A 35 11.75 -37.90 -24.02
C ALA A 35 12.13 -37.25 -25.37
N GLU A 36 11.43 -37.63 -26.44
CA GLU A 36 11.64 -37.05 -27.78
C GLU A 36 10.99 -35.68 -27.89
N PRO A 37 11.74 -34.59 -28.18
CA PRO A 37 11.17 -33.22 -28.20
C PRO A 37 9.97 -33.06 -29.14
N ALA A 38 9.97 -33.76 -30.27
CA ALA A 38 8.87 -33.72 -31.21
C ALA A 38 7.59 -34.38 -30.68
N VAL A 39 7.71 -35.38 -29.84
CA VAL A 39 6.57 -36.06 -29.20
C VAL A 39 5.96 -35.18 -28.12
N VAL A 40 6.81 -34.58 -27.28
CA VAL A 40 6.35 -33.67 -26.22
C VAL A 40 5.69 -32.42 -26.82
N ALA A 41 6.28 -31.81 -27.87
CA ALA A 41 5.69 -30.68 -28.56
C ALA A 41 4.27 -30.98 -29.06
N ARG A 42 4.09 -32.10 -29.79
CA ARG A 42 2.76 -32.53 -30.25
C ARG A 42 1.77 -32.85 -29.12
N ALA A 43 2.28 -33.32 -27.97
CA ALA A 43 1.42 -33.54 -26.81
C ALA A 43 0.95 -32.22 -26.20
N ILE A 44 1.81 -31.21 -26.12
CA ILE A 44 1.46 -29.86 -25.69
C ILE A 44 0.46 -29.22 -26.66
N GLU A 45 0.72 -29.26 -27.97
CA GLU A 45 -0.18 -28.73 -29.00
C GLU A 45 -1.60 -29.33 -28.89
N ARG A 46 -1.71 -30.62 -28.63
CA ARG A 46 -2.99 -31.29 -28.39
C ARG A 46 -3.67 -30.92 -27.09
N ALA A 47 -2.89 -30.61 -26.07
CA ALA A 47 -3.41 -30.26 -24.72
C ALA A 47 -3.82 -28.80 -24.61
N THR A 48 -3.24 -27.90 -25.41
CA THR A 48 -3.40 -26.45 -25.30
C THR A 48 -3.98 -25.77 -26.52
N ASP A 49 -4.04 -26.47 -27.64
CA ASP A 49 -4.39 -25.93 -28.99
C ASP A 49 -3.49 -24.74 -29.41
N ALA A 50 -2.30 -24.64 -28.79
CA ALA A 50 -1.33 -23.57 -29.03
C ALA A 50 -0.14 -24.07 -29.86
N HIS A 51 0.42 -23.19 -30.68
CA HIS A 51 1.65 -23.47 -31.42
C HIS A 51 2.85 -23.59 -30.50
N VAL A 52 3.69 -24.61 -30.68
CA VAL A 52 4.89 -24.87 -29.88
C VAL A 52 6.14 -24.60 -30.70
N GLU A 53 6.94 -23.65 -30.22
CA GLU A 53 8.25 -23.31 -30.73
C GLU A 53 9.34 -24.16 -30.06
N ARG A 54 10.27 -24.73 -30.84
CA ARG A 54 11.41 -25.45 -30.29
C ARG A 54 12.59 -24.51 -30.07
N LEU A 55 13.14 -24.50 -28.87
CA LEU A 55 14.27 -23.67 -28.50
C LEU A 55 15.60 -24.44 -28.71
N ALA A 56 15.93 -24.76 -29.96
CA ALA A 56 17.20 -25.44 -30.25
C ALA A 56 18.42 -24.52 -29.98
N PRO A 57 19.56 -25.06 -29.46
CA PRO A 57 19.85 -26.47 -29.23
C PRO A 57 19.40 -27.00 -27.87
N PHE A 58 18.65 -26.21 -27.10
CA PHE A 58 18.19 -26.60 -25.76
C PHE A 58 17.10 -27.66 -25.84
N ARG A 59 17.01 -28.50 -24.80
CA ARG A 59 15.88 -29.42 -24.63
C ARG A 59 14.70 -28.71 -23.99
N ALA A 60 14.24 -27.65 -24.67
CA ALA A 60 13.16 -26.78 -24.19
C ALA A 60 12.25 -26.34 -25.35
N LEU A 61 11.03 -25.97 -24.98
CA LEU A 61 9.98 -25.48 -25.87
C LEU A 61 9.46 -24.14 -25.35
N ALA A 62 8.91 -23.29 -26.24
CA ALA A 62 8.16 -22.12 -25.86
C ALA A 62 6.72 -22.24 -26.40
N VAL A 63 5.74 -21.85 -25.59
CA VAL A 63 4.32 -22.00 -25.93
C VAL A 63 3.48 -20.93 -25.18
N ASP A 64 2.42 -20.44 -25.82
CA ASP A 64 1.48 -19.51 -25.22
C ASP A 64 0.31 -20.31 -24.60
N ALA A 65 0.49 -20.76 -23.34
CA ALA A 65 -0.47 -21.59 -22.65
C ALA A 65 -0.34 -21.49 -21.11
N ASP A 66 -1.38 -21.93 -20.40
CA ASP A 66 -1.40 -21.97 -18.94
C ASP A 66 -0.36 -22.97 -18.39
N THR A 67 0.47 -22.51 -17.48
CA THR A 67 1.55 -23.31 -16.87
C THR A 67 1.05 -24.54 -16.13
N SER A 68 -0.18 -24.52 -15.60
CA SER A 68 -0.79 -25.65 -14.90
C SER A 68 -1.11 -26.81 -15.85
N VAL A 69 -1.60 -26.49 -17.06
CA VAL A 69 -1.88 -27.46 -18.13
C VAL A 69 -0.58 -28.07 -18.62
N LEU A 70 0.45 -27.22 -18.83
CA LEU A 70 1.76 -27.67 -19.35
C LEU A 70 2.47 -28.63 -18.40
N ARG A 71 2.38 -28.41 -17.08
CA ARG A 71 2.99 -29.30 -16.08
C ARG A 71 2.39 -30.70 -16.05
N ALA A 72 1.15 -30.87 -16.53
CA ALA A 72 0.48 -32.17 -16.59
C ALA A 72 0.83 -33.00 -17.85
N VAL A 73 1.58 -32.43 -18.79
CA VAL A 73 1.90 -33.12 -20.06
C VAL A 73 3.06 -34.11 -19.83
N PRO A 74 2.91 -35.39 -20.22
CA PRO A 74 3.97 -36.38 -20.10
C PRO A 74 5.24 -35.99 -20.87
N GLY A 75 6.40 -36.16 -20.24
CA GLY A 75 7.70 -35.80 -20.83
C GLY A 75 8.14 -34.36 -20.57
N VAL A 76 7.36 -33.60 -19.78
CA VAL A 76 7.70 -32.27 -19.29
C VAL A 76 8.43 -32.39 -17.97
N SER A 77 9.64 -31.83 -17.87
CA SER A 77 10.46 -31.84 -16.65
C SER A 77 10.26 -30.61 -15.77
N TRP A 78 10.06 -29.44 -16.39
CA TRP A 78 9.79 -28.17 -15.71
C TRP A 78 9.01 -27.22 -16.60
N VAL A 79 8.31 -26.27 -16.00
CA VAL A 79 7.59 -25.19 -16.68
C VAL A 79 7.84 -23.91 -15.93
N GLU A 80 8.23 -22.87 -16.64
CA GLU A 80 8.37 -21.52 -16.12
C GLU A 80 7.68 -20.51 -17.05
N PRO A 81 7.12 -19.42 -16.54
CA PRO A 81 6.65 -18.33 -17.38
C PRO A 81 7.82 -17.68 -18.12
N ALA A 82 7.65 -17.37 -19.39
CA ALA A 82 8.65 -16.62 -20.15
C ALA A 82 8.77 -15.21 -19.53
N ARG A 83 9.99 -14.90 -19.08
CA ARG A 83 10.29 -13.59 -18.50
C ARG A 83 11.13 -12.79 -19.48
N GLU A 84 10.67 -11.63 -19.84
CA GLU A 84 11.52 -10.66 -20.52
C GLU A 84 12.53 -10.12 -19.53
N ARG A 85 13.79 -10.10 -19.90
CA ARG A 85 14.83 -9.37 -19.20
C ARG A 85 14.95 -8.02 -19.87
N ARG A 86 14.83 -6.95 -19.09
CA ARG A 86 15.08 -5.59 -19.55
C ARG A 86 16.42 -5.13 -19.02
N LEU A 87 17.06 -4.21 -19.71
CA LEU A 87 18.18 -3.48 -19.14
C LEU A 87 17.61 -2.64 -17.99
N SER A 88 18.22 -2.69 -16.82
CA SER A 88 17.89 -1.82 -15.69
C SER A 88 18.60 -0.51 -15.85
N PHE A 89 17.96 0.55 -15.39
CA PHE A 89 18.61 1.85 -15.25
C PHE A 89 19.67 1.77 -14.14
N GLU A 90 20.86 2.25 -14.43
CA GLU A 90 21.94 2.38 -13.44
C GLU A 90 22.28 3.86 -13.27
N PRO A 91 21.97 4.47 -12.10
CA PRO A 91 22.34 5.83 -11.81
C PRO A 91 23.86 6.04 -11.87
N THR A 92 24.27 7.19 -12.41
CA THR A 92 25.69 7.55 -12.53
C THR A 92 26.26 8.21 -11.27
N ASP A 93 25.45 8.36 -10.24
CA ASP A 93 25.83 8.99 -8.98
C ASP A 93 26.85 8.12 -8.23
N PRO A 94 27.93 8.71 -7.69
CA PRO A 94 29.11 7.97 -7.21
C PRO A 94 28.83 6.94 -6.10
N LEU A 95 27.78 7.16 -5.30
CA LEU A 95 27.40 6.29 -4.19
C LEU A 95 26.18 5.41 -4.49
N ALA A 96 25.58 5.50 -5.68
CA ALA A 96 24.39 4.73 -6.06
C ALA A 96 24.61 3.22 -5.93
N SER A 97 25.78 2.71 -6.32
CA SER A 97 26.12 1.28 -6.20
C SER A 97 26.20 0.77 -4.74
N ARG A 98 26.27 1.67 -3.76
CA ARG A 98 26.26 1.36 -2.33
C ARG A 98 24.86 1.34 -1.72
N GLN A 99 23.85 1.78 -2.46
CA GLN A 99 22.44 1.79 -2.04
C GLN A 99 21.80 0.41 -2.25
N TRP A 100 22.23 -0.56 -1.43
CA TRP A 100 21.77 -1.94 -1.56
C TRP A 100 20.24 -2.09 -1.54
N TYR A 101 19.56 -1.19 -0.84
CA TYR A 101 18.11 -1.17 -0.72
C TYR A 101 17.41 -0.83 -2.05
N ALA A 102 18.03 -0.02 -2.91
CA ALA A 102 17.51 0.27 -4.23
C ALA A 102 17.50 -0.96 -5.15
N ILE A 103 18.50 -1.83 -4.97
CA ILE A 103 18.59 -3.12 -5.65
C ILE A 103 17.56 -4.09 -5.05
N ALA A 104 17.46 -4.16 -3.73
CA ALA A 104 16.57 -5.10 -3.03
C ALA A 104 15.09 -4.86 -3.33
N ASN A 105 14.66 -3.61 -3.41
CA ASN A 105 13.28 -3.24 -3.76
C ASN A 105 13.07 -3.00 -5.26
N ARG A 106 14.11 -3.23 -6.09
CA ARG A 106 14.08 -3.13 -7.55
C ARG A 106 13.63 -1.75 -8.05
N SER A 107 14.08 -0.69 -7.38
CA SER A 107 13.63 0.68 -7.68
C SER A 107 14.02 1.16 -9.08
N TYR A 108 15.15 0.70 -9.62
CA TYR A 108 15.64 1.13 -10.92
C TYR A 108 15.38 0.14 -12.06
N ASP A 109 14.88 -1.07 -11.74
CA ASP A 109 14.60 -2.10 -12.75
C ASP A 109 13.34 -1.83 -13.58
N ALA A 110 12.52 -0.87 -13.18
CA ALA A 110 11.26 -0.57 -13.85
C ALA A 110 11.45 0.02 -15.26
N TRP A 111 12.59 0.63 -15.51
CA TRP A 111 12.90 1.34 -16.75
C TRP A 111 14.33 1.06 -17.21
N GLU A 112 14.54 1.02 -18.51
CA GLU A 112 15.89 1.11 -19.10
C GLU A 112 16.44 2.54 -18.97
N THR A 113 15.58 3.53 -19.10
CA THR A 113 15.83 4.94 -18.80
C THR A 113 14.57 5.50 -18.16
N PRO A 114 14.65 6.21 -17.01
CA PRO A 114 13.45 6.79 -16.41
C PRO A 114 12.71 7.66 -17.40
N PRO A 115 11.42 7.42 -17.64
CA PRO A 115 10.65 8.28 -18.53
C PRO A 115 10.46 9.67 -17.91
N PRO A 116 10.12 10.69 -18.70
CA PRO A 116 9.72 11.98 -18.16
C PRO A 116 8.41 11.81 -17.36
N LEU A 117 8.51 11.77 -16.03
CA LEU A 117 7.40 11.64 -15.13
C LEU A 117 6.77 13.01 -14.83
N ALA A 118 5.45 13.02 -14.60
CA ALA A 118 4.80 14.21 -14.08
C ALA A 118 5.35 14.52 -12.67
N PRO A 119 5.69 15.79 -12.35
CA PRO A 119 6.17 16.16 -11.03
C PRO A 119 5.11 15.84 -9.95
N VAL A 120 5.54 15.23 -8.85
CA VAL A 120 4.69 14.87 -7.71
C VAL A 120 5.25 15.53 -6.46
N ARG A 121 4.47 16.39 -5.81
CA ARG A 121 4.85 16.94 -4.52
C ARG A 121 4.74 15.89 -3.44
N VAL A 122 5.90 15.63 -2.82
CA VAL A 122 6.05 14.67 -1.72
C VAL A 122 6.37 15.44 -0.46
N ALA A 123 5.51 15.35 0.54
CA ALA A 123 5.79 15.97 1.83
C ALA A 123 6.68 15.06 2.68
N VAL A 124 7.70 15.65 3.31
CA VAL A 124 8.50 15.04 4.37
C VAL A 124 8.18 15.78 5.66
N ILE A 125 7.43 15.13 6.55
CA ILE A 125 7.08 15.66 7.87
C ILE A 125 8.06 15.07 8.88
N ASP A 126 9.07 15.87 9.27
CA ASP A 126 10.24 15.34 10.00
C ASP A 126 11.02 16.43 10.76
N SER A 127 12.32 16.20 10.99
CA SER A 127 13.24 17.13 11.67
C SER A 127 13.68 18.34 10.81
N GLY A 128 13.21 18.45 9.58
CA GLY A 128 13.62 19.44 8.60
C GLY A 128 14.47 18.84 7.48
N ILE A 129 15.21 19.67 6.77
CA ILE A 129 16.13 19.26 5.68
C ILE A 129 17.36 20.16 5.69
N ASP A 130 18.51 19.67 5.26
CA ASP A 130 19.62 20.56 4.90
C ASP A 130 19.27 21.31 3.60
N LEU A 131 18.83 22.57 3.76
CA LEU A 131 18.35 23.42 2.67
C LEU A 131 19.44 23.75 1.63
N MET A 132 20.69 23.50 1.94
CA MET A 132 21.84 23.76 1.06
C MET A 132 22.56 22.47 0.63
N HIS A 133 21.96 21.29 0.93
CA HIS A 133 22.58 20.03 0.54
C HIS A 133 22.68 19.92 -0.99
N PRO A 134 23.86 19.65 -1.57
CA PRO A 134 24.06 19.68 -3.02
C PRO A 134 23.17 18.70 -3.79
N ASP A 135 22.81 17.58 -3.15
CA ASP A 135 21.99 16.52 -3.70
C ASP A 135 20.49 16.71 -3.49
N LEU A 136 20.07 17.75 -2.76
CA LEU A 136 18.67 17.98 -2.39
C LEU A 136 18.15 19.38 -2.75
N VAL A 137 19.03 20.37 -2.81
CA VAL A 137 18.66 21.80 -2.92
C VAL A 137 17.72 22.08 -4.11
N ARG A 138 17.92 21.41 -5.23
CA ARG A 138 17.08 21.57 -6.43
C ARG A 138 15.77 20.75 -6.37
N ARG A 139 15.66 19.86 -5.41
CA ARG A 139 14.46 19.01 -5.20
C ARG A 139 13.47 19.63 -4.22
N VAL A 140 13.88 20.65 -3.46
CA VAL A 140 13.03 21.31 -2.45
C VAL A 140 12.16 22.38 -3.11
N ALA A 141 10.88 22.09 -3.28
CA ALA A 141 9.90 23.05 -3.77
C ALA A 141 9.46 24.02 -2.67
N LEU A 142 9.22 23.52 -1.46
CA LEU A 142 8.77 24.31 -0.31
C LEU A 142 9.37 23.75 0.98
N ALA A 143 9.68 24.64 1.94
CA ALA A 143 10.10 24.23 3.27
C ALA A 143 9.53 25.16 4.34
N LYS A 144 8.99 24.61 5.43
CA LYS A 144 8.41 25.36 6.54
C LYS A 144 8.66 24.68 7.87
N SER A 145 8.90 25.50 8.91
CA SER A 145 8.97 25.01 10.30
C SER A 145 7.63 25.25 11.02
N PHE A 146 7.15 24.23 11.73
CA PHE A 146 5.99 24.30 12.63
C PHE A 146 6.41 24.32 14.11
N VAL A 147 7.71 24.40 14.34
CA VAL A 147 8.35 24.59 15.64
C VAL A 147 9.24 25.83 15.59
N SER A 148 9.96 26.13 16.64
CA SER A 148 10.89 27.28 16.64
C SER A 148 12.01 27.11 15.62
N GLY A 149 12.46 28.20 15.02
CA GLY A 149 13.55 28.24 14.04
C GLY A 149 13.09 28.04 12.60
N THR A 150 14.05 27.76 11.71
CA THR A 150 13.83 27.52 10.28
C THR A 150 13.59 26.03 9.99
N ALA A 151 13.29 25.70 8.74
CA ALA A 151 13.17 24.31 8.31
C ALA A 151 14.53 23.58 8.18
N GLN A 152 15.64 24.27 8.47
CA GLN A 152 16.97 23.65 8.47
C GLN A 152 17.02 22.46 9.43
N ASP A 153 17.51 21.33 8.98
CA ASP A 153 17.70 20.14 9.78
C ASP A 153 18.96 20.27 10.63
N THR A 154 18.79 20.06 11.93
CA THR A 154 19.87 20.06 12.92
C THR A 154 20.06 18.72 13.61
N ARG A 155 19.31 17.68 13.13
CA ARG A 155 19.32 16.33 13.71
C ARG A 155 19.74 15.25 12.70
N GLY A 156 19.49 15.48 11.43
CA GLY A 156 19.87 14.59 10.32
C GLY A 156 18.76 13.68 9.81
N HIS A 157 17.77 13.35 10.65
CA HIS A 157 16.77 12.34 10.31
C HIS A 157 15.95 12.73 9.06
N GLY A 158 15.40 13.94 9.01
CA GLY A 158 14.62 14.39 7.85
C GLY A 158 15.44 14.53 6.57
N THR A 159 16.72 14.89 6.69
CA THR A 159 17.62 14.95 5.53
C THR A 159 17.89 13.56 4.96
N ILE A 160 18.09 12.54 5.84
CA ILE A 160 18.23 11.13 5.43
C ILE A 160 16.98 10.66 4.69
N VAL A 161 15.80 10.89 5.27
CA VAL A 161 14.51 10.52 4.68
C VAL A 161 14.31 11.18 3.32
N ALA A 162 14.60 12.47 3.21
CA ALA A 162 14.50 13.23 1.96
C ALA A 162 15.42 12.68 0.86
N GLY A 163 16.66 12.30 1.22
CA GLY A 163 17.63 11.72 0.29
C GLY A 163 17.16 10.37 -0.28
N ILE A 164 16.62 9.49 0.53
CA ILE A 164 16.05 8.21 0.05
C ILE A 164 14.98 8.46 -1.00
N ILE A 165 14.09 9.43 -0.76
CA ILE A 165 12.99 9.73 -1.68
C ILE A 165 13.49 10.38 -2.96
N ALA A 166 14.29 11.47 -2.84
CA ALA A 166 14.43 12.45 -3.89
C ALA A 166 15.83 13.06 -4.04
N ALA A 167 16.90 12.41 -3.58
CA ALA A 167 18.24 12.87 -3.98
C ALA A 167 18.32 12.98 -5.49
N GLU A 168 19.03 14.00 -5.99
CA GLU A 168 19.03 14.31 -7.40
C GLU A 168 19.74 13.22 -8.22
N LEU A 169 19.03 12.68 -9.18
CA LEU A 169 19.48 11.56 -9.99
C LEU A 169 20.43 12.04 -11.10
N ASP A 170 21.50 11.28 -11.36
CA ASP A 170 22.47 11.54 -12.43
C ASP A 170 23.14 12.93 -12.36
N ASN A 171 23.36 13.43 -11.16
CA ASN A 171 24.01 14.73 -10.96
C ASN A 171 25.52 14.61 -10.70
N SER A 172 26.07 13.39 -10.76
CA SER A 172 27.47 13.06 -10.46
C SER A 172 27.89 13.39 -9.02
N THR A 173 26.91 13.43 -8.09
CA THR A 173 27.10 13.78 -6.69
C THR A 173 26.37 12.79 -5.81
N GLY A 174 27.02 12.22 -4.80
CA GLY A 174 26.41 11.45 -3.71
C GLY A 174 25.62 10.24 -4.12
N ILE A 175 24.34 10.21 -3.77
CA ILE A 175 23.41 9.08 -3.94
C ILE A 175 22.34 9.40 -4.99
N ALA A 176 21.62 8.36 -5.42
CA ALA A 176 20.46 8.48 -6.29
C ALA A 176 19.16 8.35 -5.48
N GLY A 177 18.26 9.31 -5.57
CA GLY A 177 16.91 9.21 -5.00
C GLY A 177 16.06 8.16 -5.73
N LEU A 178 15.14 7.53 -5.02
CA LEU A 178 14.31 6.45 -5.58
C LEU A 178 13.14 6.98 -6.42
N SER A 179 12.83 8.28 -6.34
CA SER A 179 11.76 8.90 -7.12
C SER A 179 12.24 10.10 -7.95
N PRO A 180 12.45 9.93 -9.25
CA PRO A 180 12.68 11.04 -10.15
C PRO A 180 11.48 12.01 -10.25
N ALA A 181 10.25 11.53 -9.94
CA ALA A 181 9.05 12.35 -9.96
C ALA A 181 8.91 13.30 -8.76
N ALA A 182 9.60 13.03 -7.63
CA ALA A 182 9.35 13.73 -6.37
C ALA A 182 9.87 15.18 -6.36
N GLU A 183 9.00 16.12 -5.99
CA GLU A 183 9.35 17.49 -5.56
C GLU A 183 9.07 17.60 -4.06
N LEU A 184 10.06 17.97 -3.26
CA LEU A 184 9.96 17.93 -1.80
C LEU A 184 9.21 19.14 -1.23
N VAL A 185 8.24 18.86 -0.37
CA VAL A 185 7.55 19.82 0.50
C VAL A 185 7.92 19.48 1.94
N VAL A 186 8.86 20.21 2.52
CA VAL A 186 9.44 19.86 3.82
C VAL A 186 8.76 20.59 4.95
N ALA A 187 8.26 19.85 5.93
CA ALA A 187 7.60 20.35 7.13
C ALA A 187 8.38 19.91 8.38
N LYS A 188 9.08 20.83 9.01
CA LYS A 188 9.79 20.57 10.27
C LYS A 188 8.83 20.59 11.44
N VAL A 189 8.70 19.45 12.14
CA VAL A 189 7.84 19.28 13.32
C VAL A 189 8.60 18.86 14.56
N VAL A 190 9.86 18.44 14.41
CA VAL A 190 10.71 18.07 15.55
C VAL A 190 11.33 19.32 16.17
N SER A 191 11.04 19.54 17.44
CA SER A 191 11.58 20.67 18.20
C SER A 191 13.10 20.55 18.45
N PRO A 192 13.78 21.61 18.86
CA PRO A 192 15.19 21.53 19.25
C PRO A 192 15.45 20.51 20.38
N SER A 193 14.49 20.30 21.28
CA SER A 193 14.57 19.27 22.34
C SER A 193 14.33 17.84 21.85
N GLY A 194 13.93 17.64 20.58
CA GLY A 194 13.64 16.32 20.00
C GLY A 194 12.21 15.85 20.24
N THR A 195 11.33 16.70 20.72
CA THR A 195 9.92 16.39 20.94
C THR A 195 9.08 16.75 19.70
N ILE A 196 7.99 16.02 19.50
CA ILE A 196 7.01 16.23 18.46
C ILE A 196 5.68 16.52 19.12
N ALA A 197 5.13 17.72 18.87
CA ALA A 197 3.80 18.04 19.30
C ALA A 197 2.79 17.62 18.21
N VAL A 198 1.78 16.85 18.56
CA VAL A 198 0.73 16.40 17.64
C VAL A 198 0.07 17.57 16.91
N GLU A 199 -0.06 18.72 17.58
CA GLU A 199 -0.59 19.92 16.94
C GLU A 199 0.32 20.45 15.82
N ALA A 200 1.64 20.39 15.97
CA ALA A 200 2.59 20.79 14.94
C ALA A 200 2.52 19.84 13.75
N GLU A 201 2.42 18.54 14.01
CA GLU A 201 2.26 17.50 13.00
C GLU A 201 0.95 17.66 12.22
N ALA A 202 -0.18 17.80 12.90
CA ALA A 202 -1.49 18.00 12.26
C ALA A 202 -1.52 19.27 11.38
N LYS A 203 -0.91 20.37 11.86
CA LYS A 203 -0.75 21.59 11.04
C LYS A 203 0.16 21.39 9.84
N ALA A 204 1.21 20.58 9.99
CA ALA A 204 2.15 20.25 8.91
C ALA A 204 1.47 19.39 7.83
N ILE A 205 0.73 18.36 8.22
CA ILE A 205 -0.06 17.51 7.30
C ILE A 205 -1.02 18.39 6.48
N ARG A 206 -1.80 19.21 7.16
CA ARG A 206 -2.73 20.11 6.47
C ARG A 206 -1.99 21.05 5.51
N TRP A 207 -0.94 21.71 5.98
CA TRP A 207 -0.17 22.64 5.14
C TRP A 207 0.42 21.95 3.92
N ALA A 208 0.95 20.74 4.07
CA ALA A 208 1.52 19.98 2.96
C ALA A 208 0.47 19.73 1.87
N VAL A 209 -0.72 19.27 2.22
CA VAL A 209 -1.81 19.02 1.28
C VAL A 209 -2.34 20.31 0.66
N ASP A 210 -2.52 21.37 1.46
CA ASP A 210 -2.96 22.69 0.96
C ASP A 210 -1.92 23.30 -0.01
N ASN A 211 -0.67 22.83 0.03
CA ASN A 211 0.38 23.15 -0.93
C ASN A 211 0.62 22.06 -1.99
N GLY A 212 -0.37 21.19 -2.20
CA GLY A 212 -0.41 20.24 -3.32
C GLY A 212 0.39 18.95 -3.12
N ALA A 213 0.78 18.60 -1.89
CA ALA A 213 1.38 17.30 -1.64
C ALA A 213 0.40 16.16 -1.97
N ARG A 214 0.86 15.22 -2.80
CA ARG A 214 0.11 14.04 -3.20
C ARG A 214 0.57 12.78 -2.49
N VAL A 215 1.76 12.81 -1.90
CA VAL A 215 2.28 11.76 -1.01
C VAL A 215 2.84 12.45 0.23
N ILE A 216 2.59 11.90 1.40
CA ILE A 216 3.10 12.39 2.67
C ILE A 216 3.86 11.26 3.36
N ASN A 217 5.15 11.47 3.61
CA ASN A 217 5.98 10.57 4.40
C ASN A 217 6.03 11.05 5.85
N ILE A 218 5.71 10.16 6.78
CA ILE A 218 5.80 10.39 8.23
C ILE A 218 6.66 9.29 8.85
N SER A 219 7.96 9.56 8.98
CA SER A 219 8.94 8.63 9.55
C SER A 219 9.16 8.86 11.05
N LEU A 220 8.14 9.31 11.74
CA LEU A 220 8.10 9.62 13.16
C LEU A 220 6.76 9.18 13.75
N GLY A 221 6.58 9.22 15.06
CA GLY A 221 5.30 8.85 15.61
C GLY A 221 5.28 8.62 17.12
N GLY A 222 4.13 8.11 17.58
CA GLY A 222 3.82 7.86 18.96
C GLY A 222 3.54 6.39 19.27
N LEU A 223 3.79 5.98 20.52
CA LEU A 223 3.59 4.62 20.98
C LEU A 223 2.11 4.22 20.97
N ARG A 224 1.77 3.13 20.31
CA ARG A 224 0.48 2.47 20.48
C ARG A 224 0.59 1.34 21.50
N ASP A 225 -0.21 1.43 22.58
CA ASP A 225 -0.32 0.37 23.59
C ASP A 225 -1.78 0.11 23.96
N PRO A 226 -2.53 -0.65 23.15
CA PRO A 226 -3.95 -0.93 23.41
C PRO A 226 -4.19 -1.73 24.70
N ARG A 227 -3.14 -2.30 25.29
CA ARG A 227 -3.20 -3.01 26.58
C ARG A 227 -3.06 -2.09 27.77
N ARG A 228 -2.47 -0.90 27.58
CA ARG A 228 -2.26 0.11 28.64
C ARG A 228 -2.58 1.52 28.12
N PRO A 229 -3.85 1.93 28.16
CA PRO A 229 -4.30 3.22 27.62
C PRO A 229 -3.54 4.43 28.19
N SER A 230 -2.97 4.33 29.39
CA SER A 230 -2.17 5.42 29.99
C SER A 230 -0.81 5.67 29.32
N ARG A 231 -0.37 4.78 28.44
CA ARG A 231 0.84 4.92 27.63
C ARG A 231 0.55 5.04 26.14
N ASP A 232 -0.69 4.80 25.74
CA ASP A 232 -1.14 4.94 24.38
C ASP A 232 -1.20 6.41 23.99
N THR A 233 -0.61 6.77 22.86
CA THR A 233 -0.50 8.16 22.42
C THR A 233 -1.49 8.50 21.29
N TYR A 234 -2.56 7.71 21.15
CA TYR A 234 -3.60 8.00 20.16
C TYR A 234 -4.06 9.46 20.23
N SER A 235 -4.13 10.09 19.06
CA SER A 235 -4.63 11.46 18.93
C SER A 235 -5.73 11.55 17.88
N ARG A 236 -6.89 12.00 18.32
CA ARG A 236 -7.97 12.30 17.38
C ARG A 236 -7.61 13.45 16.44
N LEU A 237 -6.82 14.41 16.88
CA LEU A 237 -6.37 15.52 16.03
C LEU A 237 -5.49 15.04 14.88
N GLU A 238 -4.61 14.09 15.14
CA GLU A 238 -3.76 13.46 14.13
C GLU A 238 -4.61 12.67 13.12
N GLU A 239 -5.54 11.84 13.60
CA GLU A 239 -6.48 11.11 12.74
C GLU A 239 -7.32 12.05 11.85
N GLU A 240 -7.82 13.17 12.39
CA GLU A 240 -8.55 14.18 11.62
C GLU A 240 -7.68 14.84 10.54
N ALA A 241 -6.39 15.08 10.83
CA ALA A 241 -5.45 15.63 9.86
C ALA A 241 -5.16 14.61 8.73
N ILE A 242 -4.95 13.34 9.07
CA ILE A 242 -4.80 12.23 8.10
C ILE A 242 -6.05 12.15 7.21
N ARG A 243 -7.24 12.08 7.80
CA ARG A 243 -8.50 12.04 7.06
C ARG A 243 -8.67 13.24 6.11
N TYR A 244 -8.30 14.43 6.58
CA TYR A 244 -8.32 15.64 5.74
C TYR A 244 -7.42 15.47 4.52
N ALA A 245 -6.20 14.92 4.70
CA ALA A 245 -5.25 14.73 3.63
C ALA A 245 -5.72 13.68 2.60
N VAL A 246 -6.22 12.54 3.07
CA VAL A 246 -6.75 11.46 2.21
C VAL A 246 -7.94 11.95 1.39
N LYS A 247 -8.90 12.66 2.00
CA LYS A 247 -10.04 13.24 1.28
C LYS A 247 -9.64 14.23 0.18
N ARG A 248 -8.42 14.77 0.23
CA ARG A 248 -7.84 15.65 -0.80
C ARG A 248 -6.92 14.93 -1.77
N GLY A 249 -6.87 13.62 -1.70
CA GLY A 249 -6.16 12.76 -2.63
C GLY A 249 -4.69 12.55 -2.31
N ALA A 250 -4.26 12.74 -1.06
CA ALA A 250 -2.90 12.45 -0.63
C ALA A 250 -2.76 11.02 -0.10
N VAL A 251 -1.76 10.29 -0.57
CA VAL A 251 -1.31 9.02 -0.01
C VAL A 251 -0.49 9.29 1.25
N ILE A 252 -0.79 8.60 2.34
CA ILE A 252 -0.05 8.74 3.59
C ILE A 252 0.77 7.47 3.81
N VAL A 253 2.07 7.63 4.00
CA VAL A 253 3.00 6.53 4.26
C VAL A 253 3.70 6.78 5.60
N ALA A 254 3.67 5.81 6.49
CA ALA A 254 4.29 5.97 7.80
C ALA A 254 5.09 4.73 8.22
N ALA A 255 6.14 4.97 9.00
CA ALA A 255 6.92 3.93 9.66
C ALA A 255 6.08 3.26 10.76
N VAL A 256 6.09 1.92 10.84
CA VAL A 256 5.38 1.19 11.91
C VAL A 256 6.03 1.36 13.29
N GLY A 257 7.20 2.00 13.37
CA GLY A 257 7.93 2.28 14.59
C GLY A 257 8.96 1.22 14.98
N ASN A 258 9.78 1.56 15.97
CA ASN A 258 10.89 0.75 16.44
C ASN A 258 10.70 0.36 17.90
N ALA A 259 11.13 -0.85 18.26
CA ALA A 259 10.93 -1.44 19.57
C ALA A 259 11.80 -0.79 20.68
N ASP A 260 12.83 -0.02 20.33
CA ASP A 260 13.62 0.79 21.27
C ASP A 260 12.80 1.92 21.90
N GLN A 261 11.76 2.38 21.21
CA GLN A 261 10.80 3.37 21.69
C GLN A 261 9.62 2.75 22.47
N ALA A 262 9.60 1.41 22.59
CA ALA A 262 8.52 0.66 23.20
C ALA A 262 8.97 0.02 24.53
N PRO A 263 8.03 -0.38 25.41
CA PRO A 263 8.35 -0.97 26.72
C PRO A 263 9.10 -2.31 26.66
N ARG A 264 9.13 -2.95 25.50
CA ARG A 264 9.83 -4.24 25.27
C ARG A 264 10.12 -4.46 23.79
N SER A 265 11.09 -5.30 23.49
CA SER A 265 11.41 -5.78 22.16
C SER A 265 11.23 -7.32 22.11
N PRO A 266 10.57 -7.86 21.08
CA PRO A 266 9.86 -7.15 20.02
C PRO A 266 8.55 -6.51 20.51
N TRP A 267 8.13 -5.42 19.86
CA TRP A 267 6.84 -4.79 20.10
C TRP A 267 5.79 -5.24 19.08
N HIS A 268 4.58 -5.54 19.55
CA HIS A 268 3.54 -6.20 18.73
C HIS A 268 2.40 -5.25 18.33
N PHE A 269 2.69 -3.96 18.25
CA PHE A 269 1.74 -2.95 17.79
C PHE A 269 2.48 -1.91 16.95
N ALA A 270 1.94 -1.59 15.79
CA ALA A 270 2.42 -0.46 15.01
C ALA A 270 2.21 0.85 15.79
N SER A 271 3.12 1.79 15.63
CA SER A 271 3.02 3.14 16.20
C SER A 271 2.02 3.99 15.43
N TYR A 272 1.55 5.08 16.01
CA TYR A 272 0.86 6.14 15.27
C TYR A 272 1.87 6.99 14.51
N PRO A 273 1.54 7.53 13.30
CA PRO A 273 0.23 7.40 12.63
C PRO A 273 0.06 6.12 11.79
N ALA A 274 1.05 5.22 11.67
CA ALA A 274 0.90 3.99 10.88
C ALA A 274 -0.31 3.14 11.31
N ALA A 275 -0.69 3.19 12.59
CA ALA A 275 -1.86 2.49 13.12
C ALA A 275 -3.18 3.27 12.96
N LEU A 276 -3.24 4.29 12.12
CA LEU A 276 -4.47 5.01 11.77
C LEU A 276 -5.04 4.51 10.43
N PRO A 277 -6.36 4.62 10.22
CA PRO A 277 -6.97 4.28 8.94
C PRO A 277 -6.35 5.08 7.79
N HIS A 278 -6.31 4.48 6.59
CA HIS A 278 -5.80 5.06 5.34
C HIS A 278 -4.30 5.43 5.35
N VAL A 279 -3.52 4.90 6.28
CA VAL A 279 -2.08 5.07 6.34
C VAL A 279 -1.42 3.77 5.90
N LEU A 280 -0.54 3.82 4.91
CA LEU A 280 0.31 2.70 4.51
C LEU A 280 1.42 2.53 5.53
N GLY A 281 1.32 1.53 6.39
CA GLY A 281 2.30 1.19 7.42
C GLY A 281 3.46 0.37 6.86
N VAL A 282 4.68 0.86 7.05
CA VAL A 282 5.89 0.23 6.48
C VAL A 282 6.81 -0.28 7.58
N SER A 283 7.08 -1.59 7.58
CA SER A 283 8.05 -2.25 8.45
C SER A 283 9.44 -2.38 7.80
N ALA A 284 10.43 -2.78 8.58
CA ALA A 284 11.81 -2.91 8.12
C ALA A 284 12.16 -4.34 7.72
N LEU A 285 13.02 -4.47 6.69
CA LEU A 285 13.73 -5.69 6.33
C LEU A 285 15.24 -5.52 6.57
N THR A 286 15.88 -6.61 6.96
CA THR A 286 17.33 -6.73 6.99
C THR A 286 17.88 -6.91 5.58
N ARG A 287 19.19 -6.74 5.42
CA ARG A 287 19.89 -7.04 4.15
C ARG A 287 19.74 -8.51 3.70
N SER A 288 19.49 -9.42 4.63
CA SER A 288 19.22 -10.84 4.32
C SER A 288 17.75 -11.16 4.04
N GLY A 289 16.86 -10.16 4.00
CA GLY A 289 15.42 -10.32 3.73
C GLY A 289 14.58 -10.72 4.95
N GLY A 290 15.16 -10.77 6.15
CA GLY A 290 14.44 -11.05 7.39
C GLY A 290 13.84 -9.80 8.03
N SER A 291 12.95 -9.96 9.01
CA SER A 291 12.45 -8.85 9.84
C SER A 291 13.39 -8.60 11.02
N PRO A 292 13.99 -7.40 11.16
CA PRO A 292 14.89 -7.09 12.25
C PRO A 292 14.14 -7.00 13.58
N GLY A 293 14.87 -7.25 14.68
CA GLY A 293 14.29 -7.25 16.03
C GLY A 293 13.70 -5.91 16.47
N PHE A 294 14.21 -4.81 15.92
CA PHE A 294 13.73 -3.47 16.24
C PHE A 294 12.40 -3.13 15.57
N SER A 295 12.08 -3.70 14.40
CA SER A 295 10.85 -3.37 13.69
C SER A 295 9.62 -3.78 14.49
N ASN A 296 8.70 -2.86 14.72
CA ASN A 296 7.40 -3.18 15.32
C ASN A 296 6.61 -4.11 14.43
N ARG A 297 5.72 -4.90 15.04
CA ARG A 297 4.94 -5.95 14.39
C ARG A 297 3.46 -5.67 14.58
N ASP A 298 2.67 -5.80 13.53
CA ASP A 298 1.22 -5.63 13.66
C ASP A 298 0.48 -6.44 12.59
N ALA A 299 -0.55 -7.18 12.99
CA ALA A 299 -1.33 -8.02 12.08
C ALA A 299 -2.31 -7.21 11.21
N VAL A 300 -2.56 -5.93 11.56
CA VAL A 300 -3.57 -5.07 10.92
C VAL A 300 -2.93 -3.87 10.23
N TYR A 301 -1.95 -3.24 10.87
CA TYR A 301 -1.37 -1.96 10.44
C TYR A 301 0.07 -2.05 9.93
N ASN A 302 0.54 -3.26 9.70
CA ASN A 302 1.75 -3.48 8.93
C ASN A 302 1.32 -3.94 7.53
N ASP A 303 1.53 -3.10 6.53
CA ASP A 303 1.00 -3.33 5.20
C ASP A 303 2.07 -3.87 4.27
N VAL A 304 3.27 -3.30 4.28
CA VAL A 304 4.41 -3.78 3.50
C VAL A 304 5.71 -3.62 4.28
N ALA A 305 6.75 -4.28 3.82
CA ALA A 305 8.09 -4.14 4.38
C ALA A 305 9.08 -3.63 3.32
N ALA A 306 10.04 -2.80 3.73
CA ALA A 306 11.13 -2.36 2.87
C ALA A 306 12.47 -2.41 3.62
N PRO A 307 13.62 -2.43 2.94
CA PRO A 307 14.93 -2.35 3.57
C PRO A 307 15.02 -1.26 4.64
N GLY A 308 15.44 -1.60 5.85
CA GLY A 308 15.52 -0.67 6.97
C GLY A 308 16.77 -0.85 7.83
N GLU A 309 17.77 -1.58 7.34
CA GLU A 309 19.04 -1.82 7.99
C GLU A 309 20.17 -1.29 7.11
N ASP A 310 21.14 -0.61 7.70
CA ASP A 310 22.34 -0.10 6.99
C ASP A 310 21.98 0.76 5.75
N ILE A 311 21.14 1.77 5.94
CA ILE A 311 20.58 2.59 4.85
C ILE A 311 21.47 3.81 4.57
N LEU A 312 22.23 3.76 3.49
CA LEU A 312 23.03 4.89 3.01
C LEU A 312 22.13 6.00 2.47
N SER A 313 22.28 7.22 2.97
CA SER A 313 21.55 8.40 2.46
C SER A 313 22.31 9.71 2.72
N THR A 314 21.70 10.83 2.31
CA THR A 314 22.18 12.18 2.57
C THR A 314 22.16 12.51 4.06
N PHE A 315 23.04 13.42 4.49
CA PHE A 315 23.12 13.87 5.88
C PHE A 315 23.43 15.38 5.93
N PRO A 316 22.93 16.15 6.92
CA PRO A 316 23.18 17.60 6.94
C PRO A 316 24.66 17.94 7.03
N ARG A 317 25.18 18.70 6.07
CA ARG A 317 26.59 19.11 6.02
C ARG A 317 27.00 19.96 7.22
N SER A 318 26.07 20.71 7.78
CA SER A 318 26.31 21.51 9.00
C SER A 318 26.65 20.65 10.22
N ILE A 319 26.13 19.41 10.28
CA ILE A 319 26.44 18.47 11.37
C ILE A 319 27.73 17.71 11.05
N THR A 320 27.93 17.28 9.81
CA THR A 320 29.15 16.58 9.40
C THR A 320 30.39 17.47 9.52
N ALA A 321 30.26 18.78 9.29
CA ALA A 321 31.35 19.75 9.44
C ALA A 321 31.93 19.80 10.86
N ALA A 322 31.15 19.44 11.89
CA ALA A 322 31.62 19.34 13.27
C ALA A 322 32.45 18.08 13.55
N ARG A 323 32.55 17.16 12.59
CA ARG A 323 33.22 15.85 12.70
C ARG A 323 34.33 15.75 11.64
N PRO A 324 35.62 15.80 12.03
CA PRO A 324 36.72 15.89 11.07
C PRO A 324 36.73 14.81 9.98
N GLY A 325 36.32 13.58 10.28
CA GLY A 325 36.26 12.46 9.32
C GLY A 325 35.11 12.54 8.33
N CYS A 326 34.14 13.46 8.50
CA CYS A 326 32.92 13.58 7.70
C CYS A 326 32.73 14.94 7.08
N GLN A 327 33.72 15.80 7.18
CA GLN A 327 33.62 17.25 6.97
C GLN A 327 33.01 17.70 5.65
N GLU A 328 33.15 17.03 4.61
CA GLU A 328 32.67 17.48 3.31
C GLU A 328 31.67 16.55 2.66
N GLN A 329 31.37 15.44 3.34
CA GLN A 329 30.61 14.38 2.69
C GLN A 329 29.11 14.68 2.63
N GLY A 330 28.49 15.07 3.75
CA GLY A 330 27.03 15.20 3.81
C GLY A 330 26.27 13.90 3.50
N TYR A 331 26.93 12.75 3.64
CA TYR A 331 26.37 11.43 3.37
C TYR A 331 26.71 10.45 4.48
N THR A 332 25.86 9.48 4.71
CA THR A 332 26.12 8.29 5.54
C THR A 332 26.59 7.14 4.63
N PRO A 333 27.56 6.28 5.01
CA PRO A 333 28.38 6.34 6.20
C PRO A 333 29.54 7.33 6.10
N CYS A 334 29.99 7.81 7.24
CA CYS A 334 31.30 8.42 7.38
C CYS A 334 32.31 7.41 7.95
N ALA A 335 33.58 7.86 8.05
CA ALA A 335 34.65 7.05 8.61
C ALA A 335 34.56 6.83 10.13
N SER A 336 33.60 7.43 10.83
CA SER A 336 33.36 7.26 12.27
C SER A 336 32.04 6.54 12.55
N ASP A 337 31.97 5.79 13.67
CA ASP A 337 30.78 5.05 14.10
C ASP A 337 29.55 5.94 14.35
N GLU A 338 29.74 7.25 14.53
CA GLU A 338 28.65 8.20 14.76
C GLU A 338 27.84 8.53 13.50
N PHE A 339 28.40 8.29 12.33
CA PHE A 339 27.76 8.56 11.04
C PHE A 339 27.66 7.31 10.16
N ARG A 340 27.57 6.15 10.81
CA ARG A 340 27.25 4.89 10.10
C ARG A 340 25.86 4.99 9.48
N PRO A 341 25.59 4.22 8.42
CA PRO A 341 24.25 4.11 7.87
C PRO A 341 23.25 3.71 8.96
N PRO A 342 22.13 4.42 9.09
CA PRO A 342 21.18 4.16 10.16
C PRO A 342 20.30 2.95 9.89
N ASP A 343 19.78 2.41 11.00
CA ASP A 343 18.76 1.37 11.03
C ASP A 343 17.42 1.96 11.49
N GLY A 344 16.31 1.49 10.94
CA GLY A 344 14.98 1.90 11.39
C GLY A 344 13.89 1.75 10.33
N THR A 345 12.66 1.55 10.79
CA THR A 345 11.46 1.62 9.96
C THR A 345 11.28 3.01 9.33
N SER A 346 11.88 4.03 9.96
CA SER A 346 11.94 5.40 9.43
C SER A 346 12.61 5.51 8.07
N PHE A 347 13.48 4.55 7.72
CA PHE A 347 14.22 4.54 6.45
C PHE A 347 13.64 3.52 5.44
N ALA A 348 12.73 2.68 5.91
CA ALA A 348 11.90 1.81 5.08
C ALA A 348 10.71 2.58 4.46
N ALA A 349 10.01 3.38 5.25
CA ALA A 349 8.85 4.16 4.82
C ALA A 349 9.13 5.08 3.61
N PRO A 350 10.22 5.84 3.53
CA PRO A 350 10.51 6.68 2.37
C PRO A 350 10.70 5.92 1.07
N GLN A 351 11.04 4.63 1.09
CA GLN A 351 11.13 3.81 -0.11
C GLN A 351 9.73 3.53 -0.69
N ALA A 352 8.76 3.18 0.16
CA ALA A 352 7.36 3.05 -0.26
C ALA A 352 6.76 4.41 -0.70
N THR A 353 7.16 5.50 -0.05
CA THR A 353 6.82 6.87 -0.45
C THR A 353 7.32 7.19 -1.87
N ALA A 354 8.55 6.82 -2.19
CA ALA A 354 9.12 7.00 -3.52
C ALA A 354 8.35 6.20 -4.59
N VAL A 355 7.98 4.95 -4.29
CA VAL A 355 7.14 4.13 -5.19
C VAL A 355 5.77 4.78 -5.40
N ALA A 356 5.12 5.26 -4.34
CA ALA A 356 3.85 5.97 -4.45
C ALA A 356 3.96 7.23 -5.33
N ALA A 357 5.05 7.99 -5.19
CA ALA A 357 5.32 9.16 -6.03
C ALA A 357 5.54 8.77 -7.50
N ASN A 358 6.27 7.71 -7.76
CA ASN A 358 6.50 7.22 -9.13
C ASN A 358 5.19 6.73 -9.78
N LEU A 359 4.33 6.02 -9.06
CA LEU A 359 3.01 5.60 -9.54
C LEU A 359 2.15 6.81 -9.95
N LEU A 360 2.15 7.86 -9.12
CA LEU A 360 1.45 9.12 -9.41
C LEU A 360 2.13 9.92 -10.52
N GLY A 361 3.45 9.82 -10.67
CA GLY A 361 4.20 10.43 -11.78
C GLY A 361 3.83 9.82 -13.13
N VAL A 362 3.62 8.50 -13.18
CA VAL A 362 3.16 7.77 -14.38
C VAL A 362 1.66 7.98 -14.60
N ARG A 363 0.84 7.91 -13.56
CA ARG A 363 -0.62 8.01 -13.60
C ARG A 363 -1.16 9.01 -12.56
N PRO A 364 -1.14 10.32 -12.84
CA PRO A 364 -1.50 11.37 -11.88
C PRO A 364 -2.94 11.30 -11.34
N GLN A 365 -3.85 10.63 -12.06
CA GLN A 365 -5.25 10.47 -11.68
C GLN A 365 -5.52 9.35 -10.67
N LEU A 366 -4.51 8.56 -10.29
CA LEU A 366 -4.68 7.54 -9.25
C LEU A 366 -5.13 8.18 -7.94
N ARG A 367 -6.04 7.51 -7.26
CA ARG A 367 -6.49 7.87 -5.92
C ARG A 367 -5.58 7.22 -4.86
N PRO A 368 -5.57 7.72 -3.61
CA PRO A 368 -4.74 7.18 -2.54
C PRO A 368 -4.91 5.67 -2.36
N GLU A 369 -6.15 5.19 -2.26
CA GLU A 369 -6.49 3.78 -2.08
C GLU A 369 -5.98 2.90 -3.25
N GLN A 370 -6.00 3.41 -4.47
CA GLN A 370 -5.46 2.68 -5.62
C GLN A 370 -3.94 2.56 -5.60
N VAL A 371 -3.26 3.61 -5.14
CA VAL A 371 -1.80 3.59 -4.97
C VAL A 371 -1.41 2.58 -3.89
N THR A 372 -2.08 2.62 -2.73
CA THR A 372 -1.87 1.68 -1.63
C THR A 372 -2.11 0.24 -2.08
N ALA A 373 -3.26 -0.03 -2.71
CA ALA A 373 -3.61 -1.35 -3.23
C ALA A 373 -2.61 -1.88 -4.28
N ILE A 374 -2.05 -1.02 -5.14
CA ILE A 374 -1.02 -1.43 -6.08
C ILE A 374 0.25 -1.86 -5.33
N ILE A 375 0.72 -1.07 -4.38
CA ILE A 375 1.92 -1.36 -3.60
C ILE A 375 1.76 -2.69 -2.85
N GLU A 376 0.64 -2.89 -2.16
CA GLU A 376 0.37 -4.11 -1.39
C GLU A 376 0.23 -5.36 -2.25
N ARG A 377 -0.52 -5.29 -3.35
CA ARG A 377 -0.74 -6.43 -4.26
C ARG A 377 0.51 -6.89 -4.99
N THR A 378 1.46 -5.99 -5.16
CA THR A 378 2.70 -6.26 -5.90
C THR A 378 3.87 -6.55 -4.97
N ALA A 379 3.68 -6.43 -3.66
CA ALA A 379 4.67 -6.84 -2.68
C ALA A 379 5.00 -8.34 -2.83
N VAL A 380 6.27 -8.67 -2.65
CA VAL A 380 6.75 -10.05 -2.72
C VAL A 380 6.65 -10.68 -1.34
N ASP A 381 5.84 -11.73 -1.21
CA ASP A 381 5.66 -12.43 0.06
C ASP A 381 7.01 -12.86 0.66
N ALA A 382 7.27 -12.36 1.87
CA ALA A 382 8.51 -12.65 2.58
C ALA A 382 8.41 -14.01 3.29
N THR A 383 9.28 -14.93 2.92
CA THR A 383 9.25 -16.32 3.39
C THR A 383 10.64 -16.79 3.84
N ALA A 384 10.73 -17.99 4.34
CA ALA A 384 12.00 -18.60 4.69
C ALA A 384 12.98 -18.67 3.49
N SER A 385 12.48 -18.83 2.27
CA SER A 385 13.30 -18.84 1.05
C SER A 385 13.83 -17.46 0.65
N SER A 386 13.14 -16.37 1.03
CA SER A 386 13.61 -15.00 0.83
C SER A 386 14.36 -14.42 2.03
N GLY A 387 14.62 -15.23 3.06
CA GLY A 387 15.40 -14.82 4.24
C GLY A 387 14.58 -14.59 5.52
N CYS A 388 13.26 -14.54 5.45
CA CYS A 388 12.41 -14.38 6.62
C CYS A 388 11.90 -15.73 7.16
N ARG A 389 12.68 -16.37 8.04
CA ARG A 389 12.31 -17.67 8.61
C ARG A 389 11.07 -17.66 9.50
N SER A 390 10.72 -16.51 10.05
CA SER A 390 9.57 -16.32 10.96
C SER A 390 8.34 -15.71 10.28
N CYS A 391 8.42 -15.34 9.00
CA CYS A 391 7.28 -14.84 8.24
C CYS A 391 6.38 -16.01 7.82
N ALA A 392 5.08 -15.82 7.95
CA ALA A 392 4.09 -16.77 7.45
C ALA A 392 3.81 -16.51 5.96
N LEU A 393 3.24 -17.49 5.27
CA LEU A 393 2.75 -17.29 3.91
C LEU A 393 1.57 -16.32 3.88
N GLY A 394 1.58 -15.43 2.91
CA GLY A 394 0.61 -14.36 2.77
C GLY A 394 0.85 -13.23 3.78
N ARG A 395 -0.19 -12.46 4.08
CA ARG A 395 -0.06 -11.34 5.02
C ARG A 395 0.30 -11.81 6.43
N ASP A 396 1.36 -11.24 7.00
CA ASP A 396 1.83 -11.55 8.35
C ASP A 396 2.16 -10.30 9.19
N PRO A 397 2.29 -10.43 10.53
CA PRO A 397 2.55 -9.27 11.39
C PRO A 397 3.94 -8.63 11.26
N LEU A 398 4.89 -9.29 10.58
CA LEU A 398 6.29 -8.87 10.48
C LEU A 398 6.54 -8.01 9.24
N THR A 399 5.90 -8.39 8.12
CA THR A 399 6.17 -7.84 6.80
C THR A 399 4.90 -7.39 6.05
N GLY A 400 3.73 -7.48 6.70
CA GLY A 400 2.47 -7.19 6.02
C GLY A 400 2.24 -8.13 4.86
N TRP A 401 2.03 -7.60 3.66
CA TRP A 401 1.91 -8.36 2.41
C TRP A 401 3.25 -8.83 1.85
N GLY A 402 4.37 -8.35 2.39
CA GLY A 402 5.71 -8.75 1.98
C GLY A 402 6.65 -7.60 1.66
N ALA A 403 7.73 -7.92 0.98
CA ALA A 403 8.75 -6.97 0.57
C ALA A 403 8.27 -6.06 -0.57
N LEU A 404 8.51 -4.77 -0.46
CA LEU A 404 8.25 -3.76 -1.49
C LEU A 404 8.95 -4.15 -2.80
N ASP A 405 8.23 -4.14 -3.93
CA ASP A 405 8.75 -4.33 -5.28
C ASP A 405 8.32 -3.15 -6.18
N ALA A 406 9.21 -2.20 -6.36
CA ALA A 406 8.93 -0.99 -7.13
C ALA A 406 8.65 -1.28 -8.61
N THR A 407 9.38 -2.23 -9.19
CA THR A 407 9.20 -2.64 -10.59
C THR A 407 7.85 -3.31 -10.81
N ALA A 408 7.46 -4.21 -9.91
CA ALA A 408 6.15 -4.86 -10.00
C ALA A 408 5.00 -3.84 -9.81
N ALA A 409 5.16 -2.87 -8.90
CA ALA A 409 4.18 -1.82 -8.68
C ALA A 409 3.98 -0.95 -9.93
N ILE A 410 5.06 -0.52 -10.58
CA ILE A 410 5.00 0.28 -11.80
C ILE A 410 4.43 -0.57 -12.96
N GLY A 411 4.86 -1.81 -13.11
CA GLY A 411 4.34 -2.73 -14.13
C GLY A 411 2.85 -3.02 -13.98
N ALA A 412 2.30 -2.95 -12.77
CA ALA A 412 0.86 -3.12 -12.55
C ALA A 412 0.00 -2.00 -13.16
N LEU A 413 0.61 -0.86 -13.52
CA LEU A 413 -0.06 0.23 -14.22
C LEU A 413 -0.45 -0.10 -15.67
N ASP A 414 0.15 -1.11 -16.28
CA ASP A 414 -0.25 -1.58 -17.62
C ASP A 414 -1.63 -2.26 -17.59
N GLY A 415 -2.07 -2.71 -16.43
CA GLY A 415 -3.38 -3.33 -16.22
C GLY A 415 -4.51 -2.35 -15.91
N ALA A 416 -5.72 -2.89 -15.85
CA ALA A 416 -6.88 -2.14 -15.36
C ALA A 416 -6.77 -1.94 -13.83
N VAL A 417 -6.91 -0.70 -13.40
CA VAL A 417 -7.03 -0.36 -11.98
C VAL A 417 -8.46 -0.62 -11.54
N SER A 418 -8.65 -1.29 -10.40
CA SER A 418 -9.99 -1.59 -9.87
C SER A 418 -10.83 -0.32 -9.72
N PRO A 419 -12.08 -0.31 -10.24
CA PRO A 419 -12.95 0.81 -10.02
C PRO A 419 -13.35 0.85 -8.55
N ARG A 420 -13.46 2.06 -8.00
CA ARG A 420 -14.04 2.30 -6.68
C ARG A 420 -15.52 1.92 -6.70
N ASP A 421 -16.02 1.37 -5.61
CA ASP A 421 -17.45 1.19 -5.49
C ASP A 421 -18.19 2.54 -5.25
N ALA A 422 -19.53 2.53 -5.39
CA ALA A 422 -20.32 3.77 -5.37
C ALA A 422 -20.49 4.37 -3.95
N HIS A 423 -20.07 3.63 -2.91
CA HIS A 423 -20.29 4.02 -1.51
C HIS A 423 -19.01 4.54 -0.84
N GLU A 424 -17.85 4.36 -1.50
CA GLU A 424 -16.56 4.76 -1.01
C GLU A 424 -16.35 6.31 -0.92
N PRO A 425 -15.62 6.81 0.11
CA PRO A 425 -15.02 6.05 1.22
C PRO A 425 -16.04 5.73 2.30
N ASN A 426 -16.08 4.50 2.81
CA ASN A 426 -16.97 4.08 3.88
C ASN A 426 -16.33 3.04 4.83
N ASP A 427 -15.01 3.15 5.08
CA ASP A 427 -14.18 2.17 5.78
C ASP A 427 -14.32 2.21 7.30
N ASN A 428 -15.01 3.20 7.88
CA ASN A 428 -15.07 3.36 9.33
C ASN A 428 -16.42 3.90 9.80
N ALA A 429 -16.62 3.92 11.12
CA ALA A 429 -17.78 4.53 11.76
C ALA A 429 -17.69 6.07 11.77
N GLY A 430 -18.74 6.73 12.24
CA GLY A 430 -18.79 8.17 12.34
C GLY A 430 -19.05 8.85 10.98
N GLU A 431 -18.21 9.80 10.62
CA GLU A 431 -18.32 10.57 9.38
C GLU A 431 -17.88 9.81 8.14
N ASP A 432 -17.12 8.71 8.33
CA ASP A 432 -16.64 7.87 7.25
C ASP A 432 -17.65 6.78 6.87
N ALA A 433 -18.65 6.52 7.71
CA ALA A 433 -19.70 5.57 7.38
C ALA A 433 -20.66 6.11 6.32
N TYR A 434 -21.02 5.29 5.35
CA TYR A 434 -22.02 5.67 4.35
C TYR A 434 -23.44 5.73 4.96
N PRO A 435 -24.11 6.88 4.99
CA PRO A 435 -25.42 7.00 5.63
C PRO A 435 -26.52 6.42 4.75
N LEU A 436 -27.26 5.46 5.28
CA LEU A 436 -28.42 4.89 4.62
C LEU A 436 -29.70 5.57 5.11
N TYR A 437 -30.18 6.51 4.33
CA TYR A 437 -31.45 7.18 4.59
C TYR A 437 -32.61 6.35 4.04
N PHE A 438 -33.65 6.20 4.85
CA PHE A 438 -34.91 5.55 4.46
C PHE A 438 -36.00 6.62 4.26
N ALA A 439 -36.67 6.60 3.11
CA ALA A 439 -37.80 7.47 2.86
C ALA A 439 -38.96 7.18 3.85
N PRO A 440 -39.86 8.14 4.09
CA PRO A 440 -41.06 7.90 4.89
C PRO A 440 -41.85 6.68 4.35
N GLY A 441 -42.08 5.68 5.23
CA GLY A 441 -42.73 4.42 4.85
C GLY A 441 -41.84 3.35 4.25
N GLU A 442 -40.62 3.67 3.88
CA GLU A 442 -39.66 2.70 3.36
C GLU A 442 -39.16 1.79 4.48
N LYS A 443 -39.29 0.47 4.27
CA LYS A 443 -38.89 -0.54 5.26
C LYS A 443 -37.64 -1.30 4.86
N ALA A 444 -37.23 -1.26 3.59
CA ALA A 444 -36.09 -2.04 3.08
C ALA A 444 -35.17 -1.21 2.19
N ARG A 445 -33.88 -1.45 2.32
CA ARG A 445 -32.81 -0.93 1.45
C ARG A 445 -31.93 -2.07 0.97
N PHE A 446 -31.38 -1.90 -0.23
CA PHE A 446 -30.47 -2.84 -0.85
C PHE A 446 -29.22 -2.11 -1.28
N VAL A 447 -28.07 -2.65 -0.95
CA VAL A 447 -26.75 -2.14 -1.32
C VAL A 447 -26.05 -3.20 -2.17
N ARG A 448 -25.33 -2.76 -3.18
CA ARG A 448 -24.37 -3.56 -3.94
C ARG A 448 -23.02 -2.86 -3.82
N ALA A 449 -22.03 -3.57 -3.31
CA ALA A 449 -20.72 -3.04 -3.01
C ALA A 449 -19.69 -4.16 -3.17
N SER A 450 -18.44 -3.87 -2.94
CA SER A 450 -17.34 -4.84 -2.94
C SER A 450 -16.36 -4.53 -1.81
N VAL A 451 -15.72 -5.57 -1.29
CA VAL A 451 -14.63 -5.46 -0.33
C VAL A 451 -13.43 -6.25 -0.83
N ASP A 452 -12.23 -5.80 -0.52
CA ASP A 452 -11.00 -6.54 -0.82
C ASP A 452 -10.03 -6.55 0.37
N PHE A 453 -8.78 -6.98 0.18
CA PHE A 453 -7.81 -7.05 1.27
C PHE A 453 -6.83 -5.88 1.29
N TRP A 454 -6.85 -5.01 0.28
CA TRP A 454 -5.80 -4.03 0.07
C TRP A 454 -6.21 -2.66 0.60
N ASP A 455 -7.24 -2.07 0.06
CA ASP A 455 -7.65 -0.70 0.41
C ASP A 455 -9.11 -0.60 0.87
N ASP A 456 -9.88 -1.68 0.74
CA ASP A 456 -11.33 -1.72 0.98
C ASP A 456 -11.71 -3.01 1.76
N GLN A 457 -11.09 -3.21 2.92
CA GLN A 457 -11.38 -4.39 3.74
C GLN A 457 -12.73 -4.29 4.47
N ASP A 458 -13.20 -3.09 4.71
CA ASP A 458 -14.32 -2.76 5.57
C ASP A 458 -15.29 -1.78 4.92
N ASP A 459 -16.50 -2.20 4.62
CA ASP A 459 -17.62 -1.32 4.27
C ASP A 459 -18.48 -1.01 5.49
N VAL A 460 -18.69 0.24 5.82
CA VAL A 460 -19.47 0.65 6.99
C VAL A 460 -20.66 1.51 6.58
N TYR A 461 -21.85 1.07 6.97
CA TYR A 461 -23.11 1.75 6.70
C TYR A 461 -23.73 2.30 7.98
N ALA A 462 -24.05 3.57 8.03
CA ALA A 462 -24.74 4.19 9.15
C ALA A 462 -26.25 4.05 8.97
N ILE A 463 -26.93 3.49 9.99
CA ILE A 463 -28.37 3.23 9.99
C ILE A 463 -28.98 3.83 11.26
N TYR A 464 -29.89 4.80 11.11
CA TYR A 464 -30.60 5.33 12.26
C TYR A 464 -31.73 4.39 12.71
N LEU A 465 -31.68 3.96 13.97
CA LEU A 465 -32.73 3.16 14.59
C LEU A 465 -33.37 3.92 15.75
N ARG A 466 -34.68 3.88 15.83
CA ARG A 466 -35.44 4.33 17.00
C ARG A 466 -35.45 3.25 18.08
N ARG A 467 -35.67 3.63 19.31
CA ARG A 467 -35.82 2.66 20.41
C ARG A 467 -37.01 1.73 20.12
N GLY A 468 -36.79 0.43 20.24
CA GLY A 468 -37.77 -0.62 19.94
C GLY A 468 -37.87 -1.02 18.47
N GLU A 469 -37.28 -0.30 17.55
CA GLU A 469 -37.26 -0.65 16.13
C GLU A 469 -36.41 -1.89 15.88
N ARG A 470 -36.87 -2.79 15.02
CA ARG A 470 -36.18 -4.03 14.66
C ARG A 470 -35.43 -3.88 13.36
N LEU A 471 -34.19 -4.34 13.37
CA LEU A 471 -33.30 -4.39 12.21
C LEU A 471 -33.07 -5.85 11.81
N PHE A 472 -33.28 -6.17 10.53
CA PHE A 472 -32.90 -7.42 9.91
C PHE A 472 -31.96 -7.14 8.76
N THR A 473 -30.81 -7.79 8.74
CA THR A 473 -29.83 -7.63 7.67
C THR A 473 -29.42 -8.98 7.10
N SER A 474 -29.15 -9.00 5.79
CA SER A 474 -28.65 -10.18 5.09
C SER A 474 -27.63 -9.76 4.04
N LEU A 475 -26.39 -10.24 4.17
CA LEU A 475 -25.32 -10.06 3.19
C LEU A 475 -25.08 -11.37 2.45
N VAL A 476 -24.99 -11.28 1.12
CA VAL A 476 -24.72 -12.42 0.22
C VAL A 476 -23.51 -12.05 -0.65
N PRO A 477 -22.33 -12.67 -0.44
CA PRO A 477 -21.21 -12.49 -1.32
C PRO A 477 -21.45 -13.16 -2.67
N ALA A 478 -20.88 -12.59 -3.75
CA ALA A 478 -21.03 -13.10 -5.11
C ALA A 478 -20.20 -14.37 -5.37
N VAL A 479 -19.10 -14.52 -4.62
CA VAL A 479 -18.21 -15.70 -4.69
C VAL A 479 -18.05 -16.30 -3.28
N PRO A 480 -17.67 -17.58 -3.16
CA PRO A 480 -17.34 -18.17 -1.86
C PRO A 480 -16.24 -17.37 -1.17
N SER A 481 -16.60 -16.73 -0.06
CA SER A 481 -15.71 -15.84 0.69
C SER A 481 -16.17 -15.72 2.13
N ASN A 482 -15.30 -15.25 3.00
CA ASN A 482 -15.61 -15.01 4.40
C ASN A 482 -15.77 -13.51 4.66
N VAL A 483 -16.91 -12.95 4.21
CA VAL A 483 -17.32 -11.60 4.57
C VAL A 483 -18.12 -11.66 5.86
N VAL A 484 -17.62 -11.05 6.93
CA VAL A 484 -18.24 -11.00 8.26
C VAL A 484 -19.18 -9.79 8.31
N LEU A 485 -20.32 -9.93 8.98
CA LEU A 485 -21.25 -8.82 9.20
C LEU A 485 -21.29 -8.48 10.69
N VAL A 486 -21.00 -7.22 11.04
CA VAL A 486 -20.93 -6.75 12.42
C VAL A 486 -21.87 -5.56 12.63
N LEU A 487 -22.60 -5.54 13.73
CA LEU A 487 -23.43 -4.40 14.13
C LEU A 487 -22.83 -3.72 15.37
N TRP A 488 -22.71 -2.40 15.30
CA TRP A 488 -22.14 -1.54 16.32
C TRP A 488 -23.16 -0.56 16.89
N ARG A 489 -22.99 -0.17 18.15
CA ARG A 489 -23.87 0.76 18.88
C ARG A 489 -23.70 2.21 18.42
N PRO A 490 -24.70 3.08 18.68
CA PRO A 490 -24.53 4.53 18.57
C PRO A 490 -23.33 5.05 19.36
N GLY A 491 -22.63 6.05 18.78
CA GLY A 491 -21.42 6.62 19.38
C GLY A 491 -20.17 5.76 19.26
N THR A 492 -20.18 4.74 18.39
CA THR A 492 -18.95 4.04 17.96
C THR A 492 -18.18 4.99 17.07
N ALA A 493 -16.93 5.27 17.42
CA ALA A 493 -16.05 6.13 16.63
C ALA A 493 -15.27 5.35 15.58
N GLN A 494 -14.93 4.08 15.89
CA GLN A 494 -14.12 3.22 15.03
C GLN A 494 -14.64 1.78 15.07
N VAL A 495 -14.56 1.08 13.93
CA VAL A 495 -14.94 -0.34 13.78
C VAL A 495 -13.75 -1.25 13.45
N THR A 496 -12.57 -0.68 13.24
CA THR A 496 -11.30 -1.38 12.94
C THR A 496 -10.56 -1.80 14.21
N GLY A 497 -9.26 -2.08 14.11
CA GLY A 497 -8.43 -2.58 15.22
C GLY A 497 -8.39 -1.74 16.49
N LEU A 498 -8.81 -0.46 16.44
CA LEU A 498 -8.93 0.44 17.60
C LEU A 498 -10.34 0.42 18.22
N ALA A 499 -11.28 -0.33 17.64
CA ALA A 499 -12.66 -0.34 18.09
C ALA A 499 -12.80 -0.94 19.50
N PRO A 500 -13.46 -0.24 20.44
CA PRO A 500 -13.75 -0.79 21.75
C PRO A 500 -14.70 -2.01 21.64
N PRO A 501 -14.31 -3.19 22.13
CA PRO A 501 -15.12 -4.41 21.97
C PRO A 501 -16.52 -4.31 22.57
N ASN A 502 -16.72 -3.48 23.60
CA ASN A 502 -18.01 -3.26 24.26
C ASN A 502 -19.03 -2.47 23.40
N ARG A 503 -18.59 -1.86 22.29
CA ARG A 503 -19.47 -1.18 21.33
C ARG A 503 -20.10 -2.14 20.32
N ARG A 504 -19.54 -3.33 20.14
CA ARG A 504 -20.11 -4.36 19.25
C ARG A 504 -21.39 -4.94 19.83
N VAL A 505 -22.43 -4.98 19.02
CA VAL A 505 -23.76 -5.48 19.40
C VAL A 505 -23.93 -6.95 18.98
N ARG A 506 -23.63 -7.23 17.72
CA ARG A 506 -23.81 -8.54 17.09
C ARG A 506 -22.75 -8.76 16.04
N ILE A 507 -22.43 -10.02 15.81
CA ILE A 507 -21.57 -10.47 14.73
C ILE A 507 -22.13 -11.72 14.08
N SER A 508 -22.03 -11.82 12.75
CA SER A 508 -22.32 -13.03 11.98
C SER A 508 -21.05 -13.47 11.22
N THR A 509 -20.58 -14.67 11.51
CA THR A 509 -19.29 -15.22 11.04
C THR A 509 -19.45 -16.54 10.29
N ARG A 510 -20.54 -16.73 9.54
CA ARG A 510 -20.79 -17.98 8.80
C ARG A 510 -19.87 -18.06 7.58
N ILE A 511 -18.86 -18.89 7.65
CA ILE A 511 -17.87 -19.07 6.58
C ILE A 511 -18.53 -19.49 5.26
N GLY A 512 -18.20 -18.78 4.17
CA GLY A 512 -18.64 -19.10 2.81
C GLY A 512 -20.14 -19.01 2.54
N ARG A 513 -20.91 -18.40 3.44
CA ARG A 513 -22.37 -18.37 3.37
C ARG A 513 -22.96 -16.98 3.61
N ARG A 514 -24.26 -16.86 3.28
CA ARG A 514 -25.07 -15.68 3.60
C ARG A 514 -24.97 -15.33 5.08
N GLN A 515 -24.54 -14.10 5.38
CA GLN A 515 -24.56 -13.54 6.73
C GLN A 515 -25.96 -13.01 7.06
N ARG A 516 -26.38 -13.14 8.30
CA ARG A 516 -27.67 -12.61 8.78
C ARG A 516 -27.54 -12.07 10.19
N LEU A 517 -28.07 -10.87 10.43
CA LEU A 517 -28.21 -10.30 11.75
C LEU A 517 -29.65 -9.85 11.98
N ALA A 518 -30.12 -10.04 13.22
CA ALA A 518 -31.36 -9.47 13.72
C ALA A 518 -31.08 -8.75 15.04
N TRP A 519 -31.63 -7.56 15.20
CA TRP A 519 -31.43 -6.72 16.36
C TRP A 519 -32.67 -5.85 16.64
N THR A 520 -32.98 -5.63 17.93
CA THR A 520 -33.96 -4.62 18.34
C THR A 520 -33.22 -3.46 18.98
N GLY A 521 -33.39 -2.26 18.48
CA GLY A 521 -32.74 -1.05 18.97
C GLY A 521 -33.12 -0.76 20.42
N VAL A 522 -32.18 -0.97 21.35
CA VAL A 522 -32.37 -0.63 22.77
C VAL A 522 -32.04 0.82 23.06
N GLN A 523 -31.23 1.44 22.21
CA GLN A 523 -30.81 2.83 22.25
C GLN A 523 -31.12 3.47 20.90
N GLU A 524 -31.70 4.65 20.90
CA GLU A 524 -31.95 5.45 19.71
C GLU A 524 -30.64 6.08 19.21
N GLY A 525 -30.46 6.12 17.89
CA GLY A 525 -29.29 6.75 17.26
C GLY A 525 -28.76 6.01 16.05
N TRP A 526 -27.65 6.54 15.52
CA TRP A 526 -26.93 5.96 14.40
C TRP A 526 -26.17 4.70 14.83
N HIS A 527 -26.62 3.53 14.37
CA HIS A 527 -25.90 2.28 14.46
C HIS A 527 -25.06 2.10 13.21
N TYR A 528 -23.94 1.37 13.33
CA TYR A 528 -23.06 1.13 12.19
C TYR A 528 -23.08 -0.37 11.86
N LEU A 529 -23.32 -0.67 10.59
CA LEU A 529 -23.30 -2.03 10.05
C LEU A 529 -22.05 -2.19 9.19
N GLN A 530 -21.12 -3.00 9.65
CA GLN A 530 -19.83 -3.25 8.99
C GLN A 530 -19.90 -4.58 8.23
N ALA A 531 -19.56 -4.57 6.96
CA ALA A 531 -19.21 -5.73 6.17
C ALA A 531 -17.68 -5.80 6.07
N ARG A 532 -17.07 -6.87 6.59
CA ARG A 532 -15.61 -7.01 6.64
C ARG A 532 -15.16 -8.28 5.95
N LEU A 533 -14.20 -8.17 5.03
CA LEU A 533 -13.56 -9.31 4.41
C LEU A 533 -12.48 -9.88 5.36
N THR A 534 -12.59 -11.18 5.69
CA THR A 534 -11.62 -11.87 6.55
C THR A 534 -10.91 -13.02 5.86
N ALA A 535 -11.45 -13.56 4.77
CA ALA A 535 -10.81 -14.55 3.92
C ALA A 535 -11.50 -14.63 2.54
N SER A 536 -10.72 -14.68 1.47
CA SER A 536 -11.17 -14.98 0.12
C SER A 536 -10.00 -15.46 -0.73
N SER A 537 -10.26 -16.36 -1.67
CA SER A 537 -9.31 -16.76 -2.71
C SER A 537 -9.39 -15.88 -3.97
N HIS A 538 -10.41 -15.02 -4.07
CA HIS A 538 -10.71 -14.23 -5.27
C HIS A 538 -11.18 -12.80 -4.88
N PRO A 539 -10.35 -11.95 -4.30
CA PRO A 539 -10.68 -10.54 -4.10
C PRO A 539 -10.59 -9.78 -5.44
N PRO A 540 -11.34 -8.69 -5.64
CA PRO A 540 -12.36 -8.16 -4.75
C PRO A 540 -13.61 -9.04 -4.68
N VAL A 541 -14.31 -8.99 -3.55
CA VAL A 541 -15.54 -9.75 -3.29
C VAL A 541 -16.74 -8.82 -3.39
N ALA A 542 -17.42 -8.85 -4.52
CA ALA A 542 -18.70 -8.17 -4.65
C ALA A 542 -19.75 -8.84 -3.75
N TYR A 543 -20.62 -8.04 -3.14
CA TYR A 543 -21.70 -8.56 -2.30
C TYR A 543 -23.01 -7.77 -2.49
N ARG A 544 -24.09 -8.38 -2.01
CA ARG A 544 -25.40 -7.76 -1.92
C ARG A 544 -25.85 -7.74 -0.47
N LEU A 545 -26.09 -6.55 0.07
CA LEU A 545 -26.58 -6.33 1.43
C LEU A 545 -28.04 -5.89 1.38
N SER A 546 -28.90 -6.60 2.12
CA SER A 546 -30.31 -6.25 2.33
C SER A 546 -30.49 -5.80 3.77
N ILE A 547 -31.15 -4.70 3.97
CA ILE A 547 -31.41 -4.07 5.26
C ILE A 547 -32.91 -3.81 5.39
N VAL A 548 -33.55 -4.39 6.40
CA VAL A 548 -34.98 -4.24 6.65
C VAL A 548 -35.20 -3.71 8.05
N ARG A 549 -36.02 -2.68 8.19
CA ARG A 549 -36.46 -2.11 9.47
C ARG A 549 -37.95 -2.37 9.67
N THR A 550 -38.34 -2.74 10.88
CA THR A 550 -39.74 -2.91 11.27
C THR A 550 -39.96 -2.33 12.66
N ARG A 551 -41.14 -1.81 12.91
CA ARG A 551 -41.58 -1.39 14.24
C ARG A 551 -41.98 -2.57 15.10
#